data_556c20db237bc973b885485befbfd080
#
_entry.id   556c20db237bc973b885485befbfd080
#
_cell.length_a   1.000
_cell.length_b   1.000
_cell.length_c   1.000
_cell.angle_alpha   90.00
_cell.angle_beta   90.00
_cell.angle_gamma   90.00
#
_symmetry.space_group_name_H-M   'P 1'
#
loop_
_entity.id
_entity.type
_entity.pdbx_description
1 polymer ?
#
loop_
_entity_poly.entity_id
_entity_poly.type
_entity_poly.pdbx_seq_one_letter_code
_entity_poly.pdbx_strand_id
1 'polypeptide(L)'
;GSEMCIRDRWCIGAFTKAKDAIAVLTPVYGAFDTSASDAQRQIIAVPMNRDEDNRYTVDYEAFETAITKHDVKLFIHCNPHNPVGHVWTEDEMNQLFSICERHGVLIISDEIHQDLITGSTPFTSALTVASGAYADNIIAMSSLSKSFNMASLHQAEIIIPNEKLRGQYNAYKTHVYHTDLSLIHISEPTRRSYI
;
A
#
# COMPACT_ATOMS: atom_id res chain seq x y z
N GLY A 1 -15.40 -0.09 -11.04
CA GLY A 1 -14.01 -0.20 -10.62
C GLY A 1 -13.92 -0.99 -9.32
N SER A 2 -12.86 -1.78 -9.11
CA SER A 2 -12.68 -2.50 -7.86
C SER A 2 -12.45 -1.51 -6.71
N GLU A 3 -12.81 -1.87 -5.51
CA GLU A 3 -12.68 -1.10 -4.26
C GLU A 3 -11.26 -0.64 -3.99
N MET A 4 -10.29 -1.47 -4.33
CA MET A 4 -8.86 -1.18 -4.23
C MET A 4 -8.51 0.08 -5.02
N CYS A 5 -8.97 0.20 -6.28
CA CYS A 5 -8.70 1.37 -7.12
C CYS A 5 -9.19 2.69 -6.50
N ILE A 6 -10.28 2.68 -5.73
CA ILE A 6 -10.79 3.90 -5.08
C ILE A 6 -9.87 4.33 -3.94
N ARG A 7 -9.36 3.38 -3.16
CA ARG A 7 -8.51 3.68 -1.99
C ARG A 7 -7.09 4.03 -2.37
N ASP A 8 -6.55 3.30 -3.37
CA ASP A 8 -5.28 3.66 -3.97
C ASP A 8 -5.31 5.12 -4.44
N ARG A 9 -6.38 5.50 -5.13
CA ARG A 9 -6.59 6.89 -5.57
C ARG A 9 -6.68 7.87 -4.42
N TRP A 10 -7.35 7.50 -3.31
CA TRP A 10 -7.46 8.38 -2.15
C TRP A 10 -6.12 8.56 -1.44
N CYS A 11 -5.38 7.47 -1.24
CA CYS A 11 -4.05 7.55 -0.65
C CYS A 11 -3.10 8.31 -1.58
N ILE A 12 -3.07 8.00 -2.88
CA ILE A 12 -2.29 8.74 -3.87
C ILE A 12 -2.67 10.22 -3.83
N GLY A 13 -3.96 10.55 -3.88
CA GLY A 13 -4.43 11.93 -3.89
C GLY A 13 -4.16 12.69 -2.60
N ALA A 14 -4.26 12.02 -1.45
CA ALA A 14 -4.02 12.64 -0.15
C ALA A 14 -2.55 13.00 0.08
N PHE A 15 -1.62 12.17 -0.44
CA PHE A 15 -0.20 12.26 -0.07
C PHE A 15 0.72 12.72 -1.20
N THR A 16 0.20 12.89 -2.41
CA THR A 16 0.97 13.36 -3.57
C THR A 16 0.25 14.48 -4.30
N LYS A 17 0.99 15.20 -5.14
CA LYS A 17 0.48 16.25 -6.05
C LYS A 17 0.54 15.78 -7.49
N ALA A 18 -0.14 16.47 -8.39
CA ALA A 18 -0.01 16.22 -9.83
C ALA A 18 1.46 16.31 -10.25
N LYS A 19 1.90 15.37 -11.08
CA LYS A 19 3.27 15.17 -11.57
C LYS A 19 4.27 14.58 -10.56
N ASP A 20 3.89 14.38 -9.29
CA ASP A 20 4.76 13.64 -8.37
C ASP A 20 5.01 12.22 -8.88
N ALA A 21 6.21 11.71 -8.60
CA ALA A 21 6.61 10.37 -8.96
C ALA A 21 6.24 9.34 -7.88
N ILE A 22 5.74 8.20 -8.32
CA ILE A 22 5.38 7.06 -7.48
C ILE A 22 6.17 5.86 -7.96
N ALA A 23 6.94 5.22 -7.08
CA ALA A 23 7.68 4.01 -7.41
C ALA A 23 6.83 2.75 -7.20
N VAL A 24 7.05 1.77 -8.06
CA VAL A 24 6.53 0.40 -7.93
C VAL A 24 7.59 -0.60 -8.37
N LEU A 25 7.65 -1.77 -7.73
CA LEU A 25 8.48 -2.90 -8.17
C LEU A 25 7.70 -3.70 -9.21
N THR A 26 8.28 -3.96 -10.37
CA THR A 26 7.56 -4.67 -11.45
C THR A 26 8.14 -6.07 -11.72
N PRO A 27 7.28 -7.03 -12.18
CA PRO A 27 5.86 -6.88 -12.53
C PRO A 27 4.97 -6.69 -11.30
N VAL A 28 3.93 -5.86 -11.40
CA VAL A 28 3.01 -5.56 -10.30
C VAL A 28 1.57 -5.44 -10.81
N TYR A 29 0.62 -5.41 -9.92
CA TYR A 29 -0.81 -5.27 -10.22
C TYR A 29 -1.09 -3.98 -11.03
N GLY A 30 -1.64 -4.15 -12.25
CA GLY A 30 -1.81 -3.06 -13.22
C GLY A 30 -2.74 -1.91 -12.79
N ALA A 31 -3.57 -2.11 -11.75
CA ALA A 31 -4.43 -1.04 -11.26
C ALA A 31 -3.65 0.10 -10.58
N PHE A 32 -2.43 -0.13 -10.12
CA PHE A 32 -1.60 0.95 -9.57
C PHE A 32 -1.25 1.97 -10.64
N ASP A 33 -0.89 1.50 -11.85
CA ASP A 33 -0.62 2.37 -12.99
C ASP A 33 -1.86 3.19 -13.38
N THR A 34 -3.02 2.53 -13.47
CA THR A 34 -4.28 3.21 -13.76
C THR A 34 -4.62 4.26 -12.69
N SER A 35 -4.48 3.91 -11.41
CA SER A 35 -4.79 4.82 -10.30
C SER A 35 -3.87 6.04 -10.27
N ALA A 36 -2.59 5.85 -10.56
CA ALA A 36 -1.62 6.94 -10.64
C ALA A 36 -1.86 7.83 -11.87
N SER A 37 -2.11 7.23 -13.04
CA SER A 37 -2.41 7.96 -14.28
C SER A 37 -3.66 8.81 -14.17
N ASP A 38 -4.75 8.25 -13.62
CA ASP A 38 -5.99 9.00 -13.38
C ASP A 38 -5.79 10.16 -12.41
N ALA A 39 -4.86 10.03 -11.48
CA ALA A 39 -4.46 11.06 -10.54
C ALA A 39 -3.40 12.02 -11.11
N GLN A 40 -2.99 11.87 -12.37
CA GLN A 40 -1.92 12.66 -13.02
C GLN A 40 -0.57 12.56 -12.32
N ARG A 41 -0.23 11.39 -11.77
CA ARG A 41 1.07 11.07 -11.18
C ARG A 41 1.89 10.26 -12.17
N GLN A 42 3.23 10.30 -12.00
CA GLN A 42 4.13 9.52 -12.82
C GLN A 42 4.47 8.22 -12.11
N ILE A 43 4.29 7.06 -12.79
CA ILE A 43 4.79 5.79 -12.29
C ILE A 43 6.25 5.61 -12.70
N ILE A 44 7.08 5.28 -11.73
CA ILE A 44 8.47 4.86 -11.89
C ILE A 44 8.52 3.35 -11.65
N ALA A 45 8.54 2.60 -12.74
CA ALA A 45 8.63 1.16 -12.70
C ALA A 45 10.08 0.73 -12.45
N VAL A 46 10.34 0.03 -11.35
CA VAL A 46 11.64 -0.56 -11.03
C VAL A 46 11.54 -2.07 -11.24
N PRO A 47 12.17 -2.64 -12.26
CA PRO A 47 12.06 -4.07 -12.53
C PRO A 47 12.79 -4.87 -11.45
N MET A 48 12.14 -5.94 -10.98
CA MET A 48 12.79 -6.96 -10.17
C MET A 48 13.59 -7.91 -11.06
N ASN A 49 14.67 -8.44 -10.53
CA ASN A 49 15.42 -9.51 -11.16
C ASN A 49 14.63 -10.82 -11.06
N ARG A 50 14.66 -11.62 -12.14
CA ARG A 50 14.02 -12.93 -12.19
C ARG A 50 15.08 -13.98 -12.50
N ASP A 51 15.20 -15.00 -11.67
CA ASP A 51 16.11 -16.13 -11.88
C ASP A 51 15.49 -17.23 -12.75
N GLU A 52 16.27 -18.30 -13.01
CA GLU A 52 15.84 -19.45 -13.81
C GLU A 52 14.70 -20.24 -13.12
N ASP A 53 14.60 -20.19 -11.82
CA ASP A 53 13.52 -20.81 -11.02
C ASP A 53 12.27 -19.93 -10.91
N ASN A 54 12.21 -18.81 -11.62
CA ASN A 54 11.15 -17.81 -11.59
C ASN A 54 10.99 -17.10 -10.22
N ARG A 55 12.04 -17.04 -9.42
CA ARG A 55 12.05 -16.27 -8.19
C ARG A 55 12.41 -14.83 -8.51
N TYR A 56 11.78 -13.93 -7.80
CA TYR A 56 11.97 -12.50 -7.99
C TYR A 56 12.77 -11.93 -6.81
N THR A 57 13.75 -11.09 -7.12
CA THR A 57 14.57 -10.39 -6.13
C THR A 57 14.70 -8.91 -6.49
N VAL A 58 14.92 -8.08 -5.49
CA VAL A 58 15.08 -6.63 -5.69
C VAL A 58 16.53 -6.29 -5.95
N ASP A 59 16.76 -5.44 -6.95
CA ASP A 59 17.99 -4.68 -7.08
C ASP A 59 17.84 -3.38 -6.27
N TYR A 60 18.36 -3.39 -5.04
CA TYR A 60 18.23 -2.26 -4.11
C TYR A 60 18.99 -1.01 -4.58
N GLU A 61 20.11 -1.17 -5.30
CA GLU A 61 20.85 -0.05 -5.88
C GLU A 61 20.06 0.60 -7.01
N ALA A 62 19.47 -0.19 -7.89
CA ALA A 62 18.59 0.30 -8.94
C ALA A 62 17.34 0.99 -8.35
N PHE A 63 16.77 0.42 -7.26
CA PHE A 63 15.65 1.01 -6.56
C PHE A 63 16.01 2.37 -5.96
N GLU A 64 17.11 2.48 -5.22
CA GLU A 64 17.56 3.75 -4.65
C GLU A 64 17.91 4.79 -5.72
N THR A 65 18.53 4.37 -6.82
CA THR A 65 18.81 5.22 -7.97
C THR A 65 17.52 5.78 -8.59
N ALA A 66 16.49 4.94 -8.74
CA ALA A 66 15.19 5.38 -9.26
C ALA A 66 14.51 6.38 -8.32
N ILE A 67 14.55 6.11 -7.00
CA ILE A 67 14.02 7.00 -5.95
C ILE A 67 14.65 8.41 -6.07
N THR A 68 15.96 8.46 -6.14
CA THR A 68 16.71 9.74 -6.15
C THR A 68 16.59 10.48 -7.49
N LYS A 69 16.76 9.76 -8.59
CA LYS A 69 16.72 10.32 -9.95
C LYS A 69 15.38 10.97 -10.30
N HIS A 70 14.29 10.38 -9.84
CA HIS A 70 12.94 10.82 -10.17
C HIS A 70 12.26 11.61 -9.05
N ASP A 71 12.96 11.90 -7.95
CA ASP A 71 12.41 12.60 -6.79
C ASP A 71 11.09 11.96 -6.31
N VAL A 72 11.12 10.63 -6.16
CA VAL A 72 9.94 9.84 -5.81
C VAL A 72 9.38 10.27 -4.47
N LYS A 73 8.06 10.46 -4.38
CA LYS A 73 7.37 10.88 -3.15
C LYS A 73 6.65 9.74 -2.45
N LEU A 74 6.31 8.70 -3.20
CA LEU A 74 5.51 7.58 -2.72
C LEU A 74 6.02 6.28 -3.31
N PHE A 75 6.14 5.23 -2.47
CA PHE A 75 6.39 3.86 -2.92
C PHE A 75 5.16 3.01 -2.63
N ILE A 76 4.61 2.34 -3.65
CA ILE A 76 3.55 1.36 -3.46
C ILE A 76 4.18 -0.02 -3.34
N HIS A 77 4.13 -0.56 -2.13
CA HIS A 77 4.62 -1.88 -1.77
C HIS A 77 3.46 -2.87 -1.77
N CYS A 78 3.48 -3.84 -2.69
CA CYS A 78 2.47 -4.90 -2.74
C CYS A 78 2.95 -6.09 -1.89
N ASN A 79 2.22 -6.47 -0.86
CA ASN A 79 2.65 -7.47 0.12
C ASN A 79 1.48 -8.40 0.55
N PRO A 80 1.42 -9.66 0.15
CA PRO A 80 2.27 -10.35 -0.85
C PRO A 80 2.24 -9.74 -2.24
N HIS A 81 3.33 -9.91 -3.00
CA HIS A 81 3.51 -9.23 -4.27
C HIS A 81 2.75 -9.90 -5.41
N ASN A 82 1.71 -9.24 -5.90
CA ASN A 82 0.88 -9.69 -7.03
C ASN A 82 1.40 -9.06 -8.34
N PRO A 83 1.65 -9.80 -9.44
CA PRO A 83 1.20 -11.19 -9.69
C PRO A 83 2.23 -12.28 -9.42
N VAL A 84 3.42 -11.96 -8.94
CA VAL A 84 4.53 -12.91 -8.87
C VAL A 84 4.44 -13.88 -7.68
N GLY A 85 3.55 -13.62 -6.72
CA GLY A 85 3.35 -14.47 -5.56
C GLY A 85 4.48 -14.42 -4.52
N HIS A 86 5.33 -13.39 -4.58
CA HIS A 86 6.42 -13.22 -3.63
C HIS A 86 5.90 -12.77 -2.27
N VAL A 87 6.23 -13.51 -1.22
CA VAL A 87 5.97 -13.14 0.17
C VAL A 87 7.25 -12.56 0.74
N TRP A 88 7.22 -11.27 1.05
CA TRP A 88 8.39 -10.54 1.50
C TRP A 88 8.87 -11.00 2.85
N THR A 89 10.16 -11.22 2.99
CA THR A 89 10.82 -11.39 4.28
C THR A 89 10.98 -10.06 4.99
N GLU A 90 11.13 -10.09 6.32
CA GLU A 90 11.37 -8.88 7.10
C GLU A 90 12.67 -8.18 6.66
N ASP A 91 13.72 -8.93 6.33
CA ASP A 91 14.98 -8.38 5.85
C ASP A 91 14.86 -7.65 4.52
N GLU A 92 14.11 -8.20 3.56
CA GLU A 92 13.86 -7.55 2.26
C GLU A 92 13.09 -6.24 2.46
N MET A 93 12.03 -6.27 3.27
CA MET A 93 11.25 -5.07 3.57
C MET A 93 12.09 -4.04 4.33
N ASN A 94 12.91 -4.46 5.28
CA ASN A 94 13.79 -3.56 6.04
C ASN A 94 14.77 -2.82 5.11
N GLN A 95 15.34 -3.49 4.11
CA GLN A 95 16.19 -2.86 3.11
C GLN A 95 15.43 -1.81 2.28
N LEU A 96 14.24 -2.16 1.74
CA LEU A 96 13.41 -1.23 0.98
C LEU A 96 12.98 -0.01 1.81
N PHE A 97 12.52 -0.25 3.03
CA PHE A 97 11.98 0.80 3.90
C PHE A 97 13.05 1.73 4.43
N SER A 98 14.26 1.21 4.69
CA SER A 98 15.39 2.06 5.05
C SER A 98 15.80 3.01 3.91
N ILE A 99 15.70 2.57 2.65
CA ILE A 99 15.90 3.45 1.49
C ILE A 99 14.81 4.53 1.46
N CYS A 100 13.54 4.12 1.59
CA CYS A 100 12.42 5.07 1.60
C CYS A 100 12.57 6.11 2.72
N GLU A 101 12.93 5.69 3.93
CA GLU A 101 13.12 6.57 5.08
C GLU A 101 14.23 7.59 4.83
N ARG A 102 15.41 7.14 4.34
CA ARG A 102 16.55 8.02 4.04
C ARG A 102 16.21 9.13 3.04
N HIS A 103 15.31 8.85 2.10
CA HIS A 103 14.92 9.78 1.04
C HIS A 103 13.56 10.45 1.28
N GLY A 104 12.94 10.24 2.44
CA GLY A 104 11.65 10.85 2.78
C GLY A 104 10.49 10.39 1.89
N VAL A 105 10.55 9.15 1.40
CA VAL A 105 9.52 8.53 0.56
C VAL A 105 8.49 7.85 1.45
N LEU A 106 7.22 8.25 1.32
CA LEU A 106 6.12 7.61 2.02
C LEU A 106 5.83 6.22 1.43
N ILE A 107 5.41 5.27 2.26
CA ILE A 107 5.13 3.90 1.84
C ILE A 107 3.63 3.62 1.97
N ILE A 108 3.02 3.14 0.89
CA ILE A 108 1.72 2.47 0.94
C ILE A 108 1.97 0.98 0.82
N SER A 109 1.59 0.19 1.83
CA SER A 109 1.64 -1.26 1.79
C SER A 109 0.25 -1.83 1.48
N ASP A 110 0.11 -2.39 0.29
CA ASP A 110 -1.10 -3.13 -0.10
C ASP A 110 -1.01 -4.57 0.39
N GLU A 111 -1.73 -4.88 1.47
CA GLU A 111 -1.72 -6.17 2.17
C GLU A 111 -3.00 -6.98 1.95
N ILE A 112 -3.73 -6.71 0.87
CA ILE A 112 -5.03 -7.36 0.59
C ILE A 112 -4.94 -8.89 0.49
N HIS A 113 -3.78 -9.43 0.16
CA HIS A 113 -3.55 -10.88 0.02
C HIS A 113 -2.91 -11.52 1.26
N GLN A 114 -2.84 -10.83 2.39
CA GLN A 114 -2.15 -11.25 3.61
C GLN A 114 -2.57 -12.64 4.12
N ASP A 115 -3.84 -13.02 3.94
CA ASP A 115 -4.38 -14.30 4.40
C ASP A 115 -4.23 -15.44 3.37
N LEU A 116 -3.70 -15.15 2.17
CA LEU A 116 -3.62 -16.09 1.06
C LEU A 116 -2.20 -16.64 0.87
N ILE A 117 -1.52 -16.97 1.97
CA ILE A 117 -0.17 -17.52 1.94
C ILE A 117 -0.24 -19.02 1.73
N THR A 118 0.34 -19.50 0.62
CA THR A 118 0.37 -20.93 0.26
C THR A 118 1.75 -21.55 0.44
N GLY A 119 2.78 -20.72 0.63
CA GLY A 119 4.17 -21.16 0.85
C GLY A 119 4.54 -21.29 2.33
N SER A 120 5.83 -21.50 2.59
CA SER A 120 6.39 -21.61 3.94
C SER A 120 6.82 -20.29 4.56
N THR A 121 6.97 -19.23 3.76
CA THR A 121 7.32 -17.90 4.26
C THR A 121 6.09 -17.29 4.95
N PRO A 122 6.16 -16.96 6.26
CA PRO A 122 5.04 -16.35 6.94
C PRO A 122 4.82 -14.92 6.44
N PHE A 123 3.57 -14.47 6.47
CA PHE A 123 3.25 -13.08 6.21
C PHE A 123 3.78 -12.20 7.36
N THR A 124 4.41 -11.09 7.00
CA THR A 124 4.81 -10.03 7.92
C THR A 124 4.22 -8.72 7.43
N SER A 125 3.43 -8.05 8.26
CA SER A 125 2.91 -6.71 7.91
C SER A 125 4.03 -5.69 7.86
N ALA A 126 3.97 -4.78 6.89
CA ALA A 126 4.91 -3.67 6.77
C ALA A 126 4.99 -2.82 8.06
N LEU A 127 3.88 -2.72 8.81
CA LEU A 127 3.82 -1.96 10.06
C LEU A 127 4.67 -2.56 11.19
N THR A 128 5.05 -3.84 11.10
CA THR A 128 5.79 -4.55 12.16
C THR A 128 7.28 -4.70 11.86
N VAL A 129 7.72 -4.36 10.67
CA VAL A 129 9.12 -4.45 10.24
C VAL A 129 10.03 -3.66 11.18
N ALA A 130 11.15 -4.26 11.56
CA ALA A 130 12.11 -3.69 12.50
C ALA A 130 11.43 -3.22 13.81
N SER A 131 10.52 -4.05 14.35
CA SER A 131 9.73 -3.74 15.55
C SER A 131 8.90 -2.44 15.42
N GLY A 132 8.45 -2.12 14.21
CA GLY A 132 7.62 -0.94 13.93
C GLY A 132 8.41 0.35 13.71
N ALA A 133 9.72 0.27 13.50
CA ALA A 133 10.56 1.46 13.31
C ALA A 133 10.09 2.38 12.18
N TYR A 134 9.49 1.82 11.13
CA TYR A 134 9.01 2.57 9.96
C TYR A 134 7.52 2.93 10.01
N ALA A 135 6.79 2.52 11.07
CA ALA A 135 5.33 2.61 11.12
C ALA A 135 4.80 4.04 10.89
N ASP A 136 5.53 5.06 11.35
CA ASP A 136 5.16 6.47 11.13
C ASP A 136 5.27 6.94 9.68
N ASN A 137 5.95 6.17 8.82
CA ASN A 137 6.10 6.44 7.39
C ASN A 137 5.32 5.44 6.51
N ILE A 138 4.43 4.63 7.10
CA ILE A 138 3.70 3.58 6.39
C ILE A 138 2.19 3.79 6.52
N ILE A 139 1.50 3.55 5.40
CA ILE A 139 0.06 3.40 5.31
C ILE A 139 -0.20 1.96 4.87
N ALA A 140 -0.76 1.13 5.74
CA ALA A 140 -1.14 -0.23 5.38
C ALA A 140 -2.60 -0.28 4.94
N MET A 141 -2.86 -1.03 3.87
CA MET A 141 -4.19 -1.24 3.31
C MET A 141 -4.51 -2.73 3.30
N SER A 142 -5.68 -3.09 3.78
CA SER A 142 -6.17 -4.46 3.79
C SER A 142 -7.65 -4.51 3.39
N SER A 143 -8.15 -5.70 3.12
CA SER A 143 -9.57 -5.93 2.81
C SER A 143 -9.94 -7.39 3.04
N LEU A 144 -11.13 -7.62 3.52
CA LEU A 144 -11.75 -8.96 3.63
C LEU A 144 -12.17 -9.53 2.27
N SER A 145 -12.11 -8.72 1.21
CA SER A 145 -12.63 -9.07 -0.12
C SER A 145 -12.01 -10.34 -0.71
N LYS A 146 -10.70 -10.54 -0.50
CA LYS A 146 -9.99 -11.70 -1.05
C LYS A 146 -10.08 -12.91 -0.13
N SER A 147 -9.88 -12.70 1.18
CA SER A 147 -9.87 -13.77 2.18
C SER A 147 -11.23 -14.44 2.33
N PHE A 148 -12.32 -13.68 2.20
CA PHE A 148 -13.68 -14.15 2.45
C PHE A 148 -14.60 -14.10 1.22
N ASN A 149 -14.06 -13.86 0.01
CA ASN A 149 -14.82 -13.74 -1.23
C ASN A 149 -15.95 -12.68 -1.14
N MET A 150 -15.67 -11.56 -0.48
CA MET A 150 -16.64 -10.49 -0.18
C MET A 150 -16.41 -9.23 -1.01
N ALA A 151 -15.93 -9.37 -2.24
CA ALA A 151 -15.57 -8.25 -3.11
C ALA A 151 -16.73 -7.27 -3.36
N SER A 152 -17.97 -7.74 -3.31
CA SER A 152 -19.17 -6.91 -3.50
C SER A 152 -19.51 -5.98 -2.33
N LEU A 153 -18.97 -6.21 -1.14
CA LEU A 153 -19.23 -5.37 0.04
C LEU A 153 -18.44 -4.07 0.06
N HIS A 154 -17.50 -3.91 -0.85
CA HIS A 154 -16.70 -2.69 -0.99
C HIS A 154 -16.04 -2.22 0.33
N GLN A 155 -15.58 -3.16 1.15
CA GLN A 155 -14.92 -2.88 2.43
C GLN A 155 -13.40 -2.95 2.29
N ALA A 156 -12.65 -1.97 2.81
CA ALA A 156 -11.25 -2.07 3.09
C ALA A 156 -10.87 -1.21 4.28
N GLU A 157 -9.83 -1.63 4.89
CA GLU A 157 -9.23 -1.01 6.05
C GLU A 157 -7.98 -0.25 5.61
N ILE A 158 -7.80 0.94 6.18
CA ILE A 158 -6.59 1.74 6.00
C ILE A 158 -6.07 2.06 7.39
N ILE A 159 -4.87 1.61 7.67
CA ILE A 159 -4.18 1.81 8.95
C ILE A 159 -3.10 2.86 8.75
N ILE A 160 -3.21 3.97 9.45
CA ILE A 160 -2.25 5.08 9.42
C ILE A 160 -1.85 5.40 10.86
N PRO A 161 -0.74 4.85 11.36
CA PRO A 161 -0.28 5.09 12.74
C PRO A 161 0.02 6.56 13.01
N ASN A 162 0.70 7.23 12.09
CA ASN A 162 1.07 8.64 12.18
C ASN A 162 -0.16 9.55 12.19
N GLU A 163 -0.36 10.29 13.27
CA GLU A 163 -1.52 11.17 13.47
C GLU A 163 -1.62 12.28 12.42
N LYS A 164 -0.48 12.87 12.04
CA LYS A 164 -0.43 13.94 11.03
C LYS A 164 -0.87 13.42 9.66
N LEU A 165 -0.35 12.26 9.24
CA LEU A 165 -0.75 11.62 7.97
C LEU A 165 -2.23 11.21 8.00
N ARG A 166 -2.70 10.67 9.13
CA ARG A 166 -4.11 10.32 9.31
C ARG A 166 -5.03 11.54 9.21
N GLY A 167 -4.62 12.67 9.79
CA GLY A 167 -5.33 13.95 9.66
C GLY A 167 -5.38 14.44 8.21
N GLN A 168 -4.26 14.36 7.48
CA GLN A 168 -4.17 14.73 6.06
C GLN A 168 -5.08 13.83 5.18
N TYR A 169 -5.07 12.53 5.41
CA TYR A 169 -5.96 11.59 4.71
C TYR A 169 -7.43 11.89 4.95
N ASN A 170 -7.81 12.12 6.21
CA ASN A 170 -9.20 12.42 6.58
C ASN A 170 -9.67 13.75 5.96
N ALA A 171 -8.83 14.77 5.95
CA ALA A 171 -9.14 16.05 5.31
C ALA A 171 -9.36 15.89 3.79
N TYR A 172 -8.50 15.11 3.11
CA TYR A 172 -8.65 14.81 1.69
C TYR A 172 -9.94 14.03 1.42
N LYS A 173 -10.21 12.98 2.19
CA LYS A 173 -11.43 12.16 2.09
C LYS A 173 -12.69 13.02 2.20
N THR A 174 -12.76 13.91 3.18
CA THR A 174 -13.91 14.81 3.39
C THR A 174 -14.08 15.79 2.22
N HIS A 175 -12.97 16.25 1.63
CA HIS A 175 -13.03 17.17 0.49
C HIS A 175 -13.54 16.50 -0.80
N VAL A 176 -13.13 15.24 -1.03
CA VAL A 176 -13.47 14.49 -2.26
C VAL A 176 -14.85 13.84 -2.18
N TYR A 177 -15.29 13.47 -0.98
CA TYR A 177 -16.56 12.79 -0.75
C TYR A 177 -17.44 13.57 0.24
N HIS A 178 -18.42 14.26 -0.29
CA HIS A 178 -19.46 14.89 0.53
C HIS A 178 -20.55 13.93 1.03
N THR A 179 -20.36 12.61 0.89
CA THR A 179 -21.35 11.62 1.31
C THR A 179 -20.82 10.79 2.47
N ASP A 180 -21.41 10.99 3.64
CA ASP A 180 -21.16 10.30 4.90
C ASP A 180 -21.66 8.83 4.96
N LEU A 181 -21.77 8.14 3.85
CA LEU A 181 -22.07 6.72 3.85
C LEU A 181 -20.79 5.91 4.02
N SER A 182 -20.20 6.01 5.21
CA SER A 182 -19.16 5.10 5.67
C SER A 182 -19.82 3.87 6.30
N LEU A 183 -19.50 2.68 5.82
CA LEU A 183 -19.89 1.41 6.45
C LEU A 183 -19.42 1.29 7.90
N ILE A 184 -18.49 2.13 8.35
CA ILE A 184 -18.05 2.25 9.74
C ILE A 184 -19.23 2.46 10.70
N HIS A 185 -20.24 3.22 10.30
CA HIS A 185 -21.45 3.44 11.11
C HIS A 185 -22.42 2.25 11.11
N ILE A 186 -22.24 1.30 10.18
CA ILE A 186 -23.08 0.09 10.08
C ILE A 186 -22.44 -1.07 10.83
N SER A 187 -21.12 -1.08 10.99
CA SER A 187 -20.34 -2.15 11.64
C SER A 187 -20.03 -1.90 13.12
N GLU A 188 -20.35 -0.73 13.67
CA GLU A 188 -20.25 -0.55 15.13
C GLU A 188 -21.27 -1.46 15.83
N PRO A 189 -20.82 -2.34 16.74
CA PRO A 189 -21.75 -3.14 17.51
C PRO A 189 -22.64 -2.21 18.31
N THR A 190 -23.93 -2.23 18.00
CA THR A 190 -24.95 -1.56 18.84
C THR A 190 -24.78 -2.09 20.25
N ARG A 191 -24.20 -1.32 21.15
CA ARG A 191 -24.26 -1.62 22.59
C ARG A 191 -25.74 -1.60 22.96
N ARG A 192 -26.37 -2.73 22.97
CA ARG A 192 -27.64 -2.89 23.70
C ARG A 192 -27.30 -2.68 25.17
N SER A 193 -27.61 -1.49 25.69
CA SER A 193 -27.78 -1.35 27.13
C SER A 193 -28.99 -2.20 27.53
N TYR A 194 -28.74 -3.35 28.10
CA TYR A 194 -29.79 -4.04 28.85
C TYR A 194 -30.00 -3.24 30.12
N ILE A 195 -31.19 -2.63 30.25
CA ILE A 195 -31.75 -2.18 31.49
C ILE A 195 -32.21 -3.41 32.27
#